data_041936b0c7a902ae57566a1b23ff2313
#
_entry.id   041936b0c7a902ae57566a1b23ff2313
#
_cell.length_a   1.000
_cell.length_b   1.000
_cell.length_c   1.000
_cell.angle_alpha   90.00
_cell.angle_beta   90.00
_cell.angle_gamma   90.00
#
_symmetry.space_group_name_H-M   'P 1'
#
loop_
_entity.id
_entity.type
_entity.pdbx_description
1 polymer ?
#
loop_
_entity_poly.entity_id
_entity_poly.type
_entity_poly.pdbx_seq_one_letter_code
_entity_poly.pdbx_strand_id
1 'polypeptide(L)'
;MKLNLNFLNLNSRDIGIDLGTANIVVTLKGKGVILNEPSVIAIDKETNSIIATGREAKEMLGRTPEKIKAVRPIKDGVIADFTATQMLLKNIVQKVCRKY
;
A
#
# COMPACT_ATOMS: atom_id res chain seq x y z
N MET A 1 -8.65 2.23 8.06
CA MET A 1 -7.68 1.95 9.15
C MET A 1 -6.56 2.97 9.08
N LYS A 2 -6.31 3.63 10.17
CA LYS A 2 -5.30 4.69 10.21
C LYS A 2 -4.14 4.27 11.11
N LEU A 3 -2.92 4.39 10.59
CA LEU A 3 -1.70 4.04 11.30
C LEU A 3 -0.82 5.27 11.48
N ASN A 4 -0.22 5.38 12.64
CA ASN A 4 0.80 6.39 12.91
C ASN A 4 2.14 5.70 13.03
N LEU A 5 3.07 6.03 12.13
CA LEU A 5 4.39 5.40 12.07
C LEU A 5 5.47 6.17 12.81
N ASN A 6 5.07 7.05 13.71
CA ASN A 6 6.01 7.85 14.50
C ASN A 6 7.02 6.97 15.23
N PHE A 7 6.56 5.83 15.75
CA PHE A 7 7.40 4.91 16.49
C PHE A 7 8.51 4.25 15.65
N LEU A 8 8.40 4.32 14.34
CA LEU A 8 9.43 3.79 13.44
C LEU A 8 10.58 4.79 13.21
N ASN A 9 10.45 5.96 13.79
CA ASN A 9 11.47 7.02 13.73
C ASN A 9 11.97 7.27 12.31
N LEU A 10 11.05 7.45 11.36
CA LEU A 10 11.39 7.72 9.97
C LEU A 10 11.84 9.17 9.85
N ASN A 11 13.14 9.41 10.11
CA ASN A 11 13.74 10.74 10.10
C ASN A 11 13.05 11.72 11.07
N SER A 12 12.58 11.21 12.21
CA SER A 12 11.90 12.00 13.26
C SER A 12 10.66 12.73 12.74
N ARG A 13 9.98 12.18 11.75
CA ARG A 13 8.80 12.78 11.14
C ARG A 13 7.53 12.02 11.50
N ASP A 14 6.45 12.76 11.71
CA ASP A 14 5.13 12.17 11.94
C ASP A 14 4.53 11.77 10.60
N ILE A 15 4.40 10.48 10.40
CA ILE A 15 3.79 9.91 9.20
C ILE A 15 2.52 9.19 9.59
N GLY A 16 1.41 9.56 8.96
CA GLY A 16 0.14 8.88 9.13
C GLY A 16 -0.20 8.11 7.86
N ILE A 17 -0.66 6.87 8.00
CA ILE A 17 -1.12 6.07 6.87
C ILE A 17 -2.56 5.68 7.11
N ASP A 18 -3.43 6.03 6.17
CA ASP A 18 -4.83 5.63 6.17
C ASP A 18 -5.01 4.51 5.14
N LEU A 19 -5.20 3.29 5.62
CA LEU A 19 -5.43 2.12 4.78
C LEU A 19 -6.92 2.02 4.45
N GLY A 20 -7.32 2.69 3.38
CA GLY A 20 -8.72 2.68 2.95
C GLY A 20 -9.04 1.52 2.02
N THR A 21 -10.33 1.24 1.87
CA THR A 21 -10.81 0.21 0.94
C THR A 21 -10.45 0.55 -0.50
N ALA A 22 -10.66 1.80 -0.88
CA ALA A 22 -10.39 2.25 -2.25
C ALA A 22 -8.98 2.79 -2.42
N ASN A 23 -8.53 3.61 -1.49
CA ASN A 23 -7.26 4.32 -1.60
C ASN A 23 -6.47 4.26 -0.31
N ILE A 24 -5.15 4.30 -0.45
CA ILE A 24 -4.23 4.49 0.65
C ILE A 24 -3.75 5.93 0.61
N VAL A 25 -3.86 6.62 1.74
CA VAL A 25 -3.45 8.02 1.85
C VAL A 25 -2.35 8.11 2.90
N VAL A 26 -1.24 8.73 2.54
CA VAL A 26 -0.13 8.98 3.46
C VAL A 26 -0.01 10.47 3.67
N THR A 27 0.05 10.88 4.93
CA THR A 27 0.23 12.27 5.30
C THR A 27 1.54 12.44 6.07
N LEU A 28 2.19 13.56 5.87
CA LEU A 28 3.40 13.93 6.59
C LEU A 28 3.12 15.23 7.32
N LYS A 29 3.40 15.26 8.62
CA LYS A 29 3.19 16.47 9.43
C LYS A 29 3.95 17.65 8.83
N GLY A 30 3.25 18.74 8.61
CA GLY A 30 3.81 19.94 8.02
C GLY A 30 3.77 19.99 6.49
N LYS A 31 3.46 18.86 5.83
CA LYS A 31 3.38 18.81 4.36
C LYS A 31 2.03 18.38 3.83
N GLY A 32 1.19 17.77 4.69
CA GLY A 32 -0.11 17.26 4.25
C GLY A 32 -0.01 15.92 3.54
N VAL A 33 -0.86 15.71 2.54
CA VAL A 33 -0.90 14.45 1.80
C VAL A 33 0.32 14.35 0.88
N ILE A 34 1.13 13.32 1.07
CA ILE A 34 2.33 13.07 0.25
C ILE A 34 2.16 11.87 -0.68
N LEU A 35 1.14 11.05 -0.45
CA LEU A 35 0.86 9.90 -1.30
C LEU A 35 -0.62 9.58 -1.23
N ASN A 36 -1.23 9.31 -2.38
CA ASN A 36 -2.62 8.90 -2.48
C ASN A 36 -2.70 7.92 -3.65
N GLU A 37 -2.80 6.64 -3.34
CA GLU A 37 -2.81 5.58 -4.37
C GLU A 37 -3.96 4.62 -4.14
N PRO A 38 -4.45 3.98 -5.22
CA PRO A 38 -5.41 2.89 -5.05
C PRO A 38 -4.87 1.78 -4.16
N SER A 39 -5.73 1.21 -3.31
CA SER A 39 -5.39 0.12 -2.40
C SER A 39 -5.42 -1.21 -3.16
N VAL A 40 -4.47 -1.38 -4.08
CA VAL A 40 -4.38 -2.57 -4.92
C VAL A 40 -2.92 -3.00 -5.01
N ILE A 41 -2.69 -4.31 -5.00
CA ILE A 41 -1.37 -4.87 -5.19
C ILE A 41 -1.45 -6.05 -6.15
N ALA A 42 -0.48 -6.16 -7.04
CA ALA A 42 -0.32 -7.30 -7.93
C ALA A 42 0.92 -8.08 -7.52
N ILE A 43 0.76 -9.37 -7.32
CA ILE A 43 1.78 -10.25 -6.77
C ILE A 43 2.01 -11.42 -7.71
N ASP A 44 3.27 -11.80 -7.90
CA ASP A 44 3.63 -13.03 -8.59
C ASP A 44 3.34 -14.19 -7.63
N LYS A 45 2.48 -15.12 -8.06
CA LYS A 45 2.06 -16.24 -7.21
C LYS A 45 3.17 -17.24 -6.92
N GLU A 46 4.15 -17.35 -7.80
CA GLU A 46 5.24 -18.31 -7.64
C GLU A 46 6.32 -17.79 -6.69
N THR A 47 6.68 -16.54 -6.82
CA THR A 47 7.79 -15.96 -6.06
C THR A 47 7.33 -15.10 -4.89
N ASN A 48 6.03 -14.77 -4.81
CA ASN A 48 5.47 -13.83 -3.84
C ASN A 48 6.11 -12.46 -3.93
N SER A 49 6.62 -12.09 -5.10
CA SER A 49 7.20 -10.77 -5.30
C SER A 49 6.15 -9.80 -5.81
N ILE A 50 6.35 -8.52 -5.51
CA ILE A 50 5.45 -7.46 -5.95
C ILE A 50 5.72 -7.15 -7.41
N ILE A 51 4.65 -7.23 -8.23
CA ILE A 51 4.70 -6.86 -9.64
C ILE A 51 4.33 -5.39 -9.82
N ALA A 52 3.30 -4.94 -9.11
CA ALA A 52 2.81 -3.57 -9.23
C ALA A 52 2.01 -3.20 -7.99
N THR A 53 1.88 -1.90 -7.74
CA THR A 53 1.05 -1.36 -6.66
C THR A 53 0.30 -0.14 -7.19
N GLY A 54 -0.74 0.27 -6.47
CA GLY A 54 -1.46 1.48 -6.77
C GLY A 54 -2.20 1.45 -8.09
N ARG A 55 -2.07 2.50 -8.88
CA ARG A 55 -2.80 2.66 -10.15
C ARG A 55 -2.48 1.56 -11.14
N GLU A 56 -1.21 1.22 -11.27
CA GLU A 56 -0.77 0.16 -12.18
C GLU A 56 -1.40 -1.18 -11.81
N ALA A 57 -1.41 -1.51 -10.53
CA ALA A 57 -2.04 -2.74 -10.06
C ALA A 57 -3.56 -2.69 -10.25
N LYS A 58 -4.17 -1.53 -10.06
CA LYS A 58 -5.61 -1.36 -10.26
C LYS A 58 -6.01 -1.69 -11.70
N GLU A 59 -5.19 -1.27 -12.67
CA GLU A 59 -5.45 -1.57 -14.07
C GLU A 59 -5.35 -3.05 -14.39
N MET A 60 -4.68 -3.82 -13.55
CA MET A 60 -4.52 -5.26 -13.71
C MET A 60 -5.68 -6.07 -13.12
N LEU A 61 -6.55 -5.46 -12.33
CA LEU A 61 -7.69 -6.16 -11.72
C LEU A 61 -8.55 -6.81 -12.81
N GLY A 62 -8.76 -8.14 -12.69
CA GLY A 62 -9.56 -8.90 -13.63
C GLY A 62 -8.88 -9.17 -14.96
N ARG A 63 -7.63 -8.78 -15.13
CA ARG A 63 -6.90 -8.90 -16.42
C ARG A 63 -5.55 -9.59 -16.27
N THR A 64 -5.32 -10.25 -15.15
CA THR A 64 -4.00 -10.84 -14.89
C THR A 64 -3.86 -12.22 -15.53
N PRO A 65 -2.64 -12.55 -16.01
CA PRO A 65 -2.32 -13.93 -16.36
C PRO A 65 -2.40 -14.81 -15.11
N GLU A 66 -2.41 -16.12 -15.33
CA GLU A 66 -2.56 -17.09 -14.26
C GLU A 66 -1.52 -16.96 -13.16
N LYS A 67 -0.30 -16.53 -13.49
CA LYS A 67 0.79 -16.38 -12.54
C LYS A 67 0.70 -15.15 -11.65
N ILE A 68 -0.14 -14.19 -11.99
CA ILE A 68 -0.23 -12.93 -11.29
C ILE A 68 -1.58 -12.80 -10.61
N LYS A 69 -1.55 -12.36 -9.35
CA LYS A 69 -2.75 -12.11 -8.57
C LYS A 69 -2.83 -10.62 -8.26
N ALA A 70 -3.86 -9.94 -8.75
CA ALA A 70 -4.14 -8.55 -8.42
C ALA A 70 -5.32 -8.52 -7.46
N VAL A 71 -5.13 -7.91 -6.28
CA VAL A 71 -6.15 -7.94 -5.22
C VAL A 71 -6.28 -6.59 -4.53
N ARG A 72 -7.46 -6.38 -3.96
CA ARG A 72 -7.74 -5.30 -3.00
C ARG A 72 -7.64 -5.91 -1.61
N PRO A 73 -6.53 -5.66 -0.89
CA PRO A 73 -6.32 -6.33 0.40
C PRO A 73 -7.25 -5.81 1.50
N ILE A 74 -7.84 -4.63 1.31
CA ILE A 74 -8.76 -4.03 2.29
C ILE A 74 -10.15 -3.98 1.66
N LYS A 75 -11.13 -4.60 2.30
CA LYS A 75 -12.52 -4.61 1.84
C LYS A 75 -13.42 -4.18 2.98
N ASP A 76 -14.32 -3.22 2.70
CA ASP A 76 -15.26 -2.71 3.69
C ASP A 76 -14.57 -2.27 4.99
N GLY A 77 -13.39 -1.64 4.85
CA GLY A 77 -12.62 -1.15 5.99
C GLY A 77 -11.91 -2.24 6.80
N VAL A 78 -11.90 -3.48 6.33
CA VAL A 78 -11.32 -4.62 7.05
C VAL A 78 -10.22 -5.26 6.20
N ILE A 79 -9.15 -5.73 6.85
CA ILE A 79 -8.09 -6.45 6.17
C ILE A 79 -8.64 -7.81 5.72
N ALA A 80 -8.78 -7.99 4.40
CA ALA A 80 -9.27 -9.22 3.81
C ALA A 80 -8.13 -10.16 3.42
N ASP A 81 -6.96 -9.62 3.11
CA ASP A 81 -5.76 -10.39 2.78
C ASP A 81 -4.59 -9.83 3.59
N PHE A 82 -4.22 -10.54 4.64
CA PHE A 82 -3.22 -10.07 5.58
C PHE A 82 -1.83 -9.99 4.95
N THR A 83 -1.44 -11.01 4.21
CA THR A 83 -0.12 -11.04 3.56
C THR A 83 0.01 -9.94 2.52
N ALA A 84 -1.01 -9.76 1.69
CA ALA A 84 -1.01 -8.70 0.69
C ALA A 84 -0.96 -7.32 1.34
N THR A 85 -1.67 -7.14 2.46
CA THR A 85 -1.65 -5.89 3.21
C THR A 85 -0.26 -5.58 3.74
N GLN A 86 0.42 -6.57 4.31
CA GLN A 86 1.78 -6.40 4.80
C GLN A 86 2.75 -6.01 3.68
N MET A 87 2.64 -6.66 2.54
CA MET A 87 3.50 -6.37 1.39
C MET A 87 3.26 -4.96 0.87
N LEU A 88 1.99 -4.57 0.77
CA LEU A 88 1.62 -3.24 0.30
C LEU A 88 2.11 -2.16 1.26
N LEU A 89 1.90 -2.36 2.56
CA LEU A 89 2.34 -1.43 3.58
C LEU A 89 3.85 -1.26 3.58
N LYS A 90 4.59 -2.35 3.50
CA LYS A 90 6.05 -2.32 3.42
C LYS A 90 6.53 -1.53 2.20
N ASN A 91 5.89 -1.76 1.05
CA ASN A 91 6.22 -1.05 -0.18
C ASN A 91 6.01 0.47 -0.03
N ILE A 92 4.89 0.85 0.59
CA ILE A 92 4.56 2.26 0.82
C ILE A 92 5.58 2.92 1.74
N VAL A 93 5.92 2.26 2.85
CA VAL A 93 6.92 2.77 3.78
C VAL A 93 8.26 2.98 3.08
N GLN A 94 8.67 2.04 2.24
CA GLN A 94 9.92 2.17 1.48
C GLN A 94 9.88 3.35 0.51
N LYS A 95 8.76 3.56 -0.18
CA LYS A 95 8.60 4.70 -1.08
C LYS A 95 8.72 6.03 -0.33
N VAL A 96 8.07 6.12 0.81
CA VAL A 96 8.08 7.33 1.63
C VAL A 96 9.49 7.60 2.18
N CYS A 97 10.17 6.57 2.66
CA CYS A 97 11.52 6.69 3.20
C CYS A 97 12.54 7.14 2.16
N ARG A 98 12.38 6.70 0.91
CA ARG A 98 13.29 7.12 -0.16
C ARG A 98 13.14 8.59 -0.51
N LYS A 99 11.91 9.09 -0.46
CA LYS A 99 11.61 10.45 -0.91
C LYS A 99 11.71 11.48 0.21
N TYR A 100 11.41 11.07 1.40
CA TYR A 100 11.33 11.95 2.57
C TYR A 100 12.17 11.37 3.71
#